data_0ec87f5af01f73d05235077d5e7735f3
#
_entry.id   0ec87f5af01f73d05235077d5e7735f3
#
_cell.length_a   1.000
_cell.length_b   1.000
_cell.length_c   1.000
_cell.angle_alpha   90.00
_cell.angle_beta   90.00
_cell.angle_gamma   90.00
#
_symmetry.space_group_name_H-M   'P 1'
#
loop_
_entity.id
_entity.type
_entity.pdbx_description
1 polymer ?
#
loop_
_entity_poly.entity_id
_entity_poly.type
_entity_poly.pdbx_seq_one_letter_code
_entity_poly.pdbx_strand_id
1 'polypeptide(L)'
;WAGIRATTALERAAVPVLTAWLGHRRSWMLVCQILITLGLWLVAGSDPGANLGRMALFAVFVGFVSATQDVVIDAWRIEVADVSKQGVMAAAYQWGYRLAMIVAGAVPLLLAEFYSWNIAYAVMAALMGIGMLAVVAAPREAQHTIRTIHAENLHAPRIVEIAEWTARLLVLALGALLLGSGLAANVTTAAGLLSALGLDTAGAALLAAWRSDWAVWYQLVSVTAGFGVIVIATLAIPGVRTRPGVYLGAALGD
;
A
#
# COMPACT_ATOMS: atom_id res chain seq x y z
N TRP A 1 -2.14 14.65 -2.41
CA TRP A 1 -3.02 13.62 -3.02
C TRP A 1 -4.43 14.14 -3.31
N ALA A 2 -4.97 15.06 -2.53
CA ALA A 2 -6.29 15.65 -2.77
C ALA A 2 -6.39 16.38 -4.13
N GLY A 3 -5.29 16.84 -4.72
CA GLY A 3 -5.25 17.54 -6.00
C GLY A 3 -4.98 16.68 -7.23
N ILE A 4 -4.60 15.40 -7.08
CA ILE A 4 -4.23 14.57 -8.22
C ILE A 4 -5.48 13.86 -8.76
N ARG A 5 -6.19 14.48 -9.70
CA ARG A 5 -7.13 13.77 -10.58
C ARG A 5 -6.41 13.09 -11.75
N ALA A 6 -5.38 12.31 -11.50
CA ALA A 6 -4.84 11.40 -12.52
C ALA A 6 -5.85 10.31 -12.91
N THR A 7 -6.92 10.18 -12.15
CA THR A 7 -7.92 9.10 -12.23
C THR A 7 -9.10 9.37 -13.16
N THR A 8 -9.25 10.57 -13.73
CA THR A 8 -10.47 10.89 -14.49
C THR A 8 -10.71 10.02 -15.73
N ALA A 9 -9.66 9.51 -16.37
CA ALA A 9 -9.82 8.56 -17.49
C ALA A 9 -10.09 7.14 -17.00
N LEU A 10 -9.37 6.70 -15.97
CA LEU A 10 -9.51 5.38 -15.35
C LEU A 10 -10.83 5.26 -14.59
N GLU A 11 -11.23 6.33 -13.92
CA GLU A 11 -12.48 6.45 -13.20
C GLU A 11 -13.69 6.43 -14.14
N ARG A 12 -13.64 7.16 -15.25
CA ARG A 12 -14.67 7.13 -16.30
C ARG A 12 -14.76 5.78 -17.00
N ALA A 13 -13.68 5.03 -17.08
CA ALA A 13 -13.66 3.70 -17.69
C ALA A 13 -14.09 2.59 -16.71
N ALA A 14 -13.65 2.68 -15.44
CA ALA A 14 -13.83 1.59 -14.48
C ALA A 14 -15.10 1.71 -13.61
N VAL A 15 -15.52 2.93 -13.23
CA VAL A 15 -16.56 3.12 -12.20
C VAL A 15 -17.54 4.27 -12.50
N PRO A 16 -17.98 4.48 -13.74
CA PRO A 16 -18.76 5.68 -14.09
C PRO A 16 -20.09 5.80 -13.34
N VAL A 17 -20.77 4.67 -13.12
CA VAL A 17 -22.08 4.63 -12.45
C VAL A 17 -21.94 4.86 -10.94
N LEU A 18 -20.95 4.24 -10.32
CA LEU A 18 -20.67 4.39 -8.89
C LEU A 18 -20.27 5.82 -8.53
N THR A 19 -19.44 6.45 -9.36
CA THR A 19 -18.98 7.83 -9.13
C THR A 19 -20.13 8.85 -9.27
N ALA A 20 -21.05 8.62 -10.20
CA ALA A 20 -22.24 9.47 -10.33
C ALA A 20 -23.18 9.36 -9.11
N TRP A 21 -23.27 8.17 -8.52
CA TRP A 21 -24.17 7.91 -7.40
C TRP A 21 -23.55 8.21 -6.04
N LEU A 22 -22.33 7.76 -5.78
CA LEU A 22 -21.67 7.85 -4.47
C LEU A 22 -20.73 9.05 -4.34
N GLY A 23 -20.25 9.61 -5.43
CA GLY A 23 -19.16 10.58 -5.44
C GLY A 23 -17.80 9.91 -5.69
N HIS A 24 -16.73 10.72 -5.77
CA HIS A 24 -15.42 10.23 -6.18
C HIS A 24 -14.74 9.35 -5.11
N ARG A 25 -14.60 9.86 -3.89
CA ARG A 25 -13.86 9.17 -2.83
C ARG A 25 -14.58 7.92 -2.32
N ARG A 26 -15.88 8.02 -2.12
CA ARG A 26 -16.70 6.90 -1.64
C ARG A 26 -16.74 5.75 -2.63
N SER A 27 -16.73 6.03 -3.93
CA SER A 27 -16.68 5.00 -4.97
C SER A 27 -15.37 4.21 -4.89
N TRP A 28 -14.24 4.89 -4.73
CA TRP A 28 -12.95 4.22 -4.56
C TRP A 28 -12.86 3.44 -3.25
N MET A 29 -13.38 3.97 -2.14
CA MET A 29 -13.48 3.23 -0.89
C MET A 29 -14.27 1.93 -1.06
N LEU A 30 -15.43 1.99 -1.73
CA LEU A 30 -16.26 0.81 -1.97
C LEU A 30 -15.56 -0.22 -2.87
N VAL A 31 -14.88 0.23 -3.92
CA VAL A 31 -14.08 -0.66 -4.78
C VAL A 31 -12.98 -1.35 -3.98
N CYS A 32 -12.22 -0.61 -3.17
CA CYS A 32 -11.20 -1.20 -2.32
C CYS A 32 -11.80 -2.22 -1.34
N GLN A 33 -12.94 -1.93 -0.71
CA GLN A 33 -13.60 -2.85 0.21
C GLN A 33 -14.08 -4.13 -0.48
N ILE A 34 -14.61 -4.04 -1.69
CA ILE A 34 -14.98 -5.22 -2.49
C ILE A 34 -13.72 -6.06 -2.80
N LEU A 35 -12.64 -5.42 -3.21
CA LEU A 35 -11.38 -6.11 -3.51
C LEU A 35 -10.74 -6.75 -2.27
N ILE A 36 -10.79 -6.08 -1.11
CA ILE A 36 -10.33 -6.66 0.17
C ILE A 36 -11.19 -7.86 0.55
N THR A 37 -12.53 -7.74 0.45
CA THR A 37 -13.46 -8.85 0.73
C THR A 37 -13.16 -10.04 -0.17
N LEU A 38 -12.97 -9.82 -1.46
CA LEU A 38 -12.60 -10.87 -2.42
C LEU A 38 -11.24 -11.49 -2.06
N GLY A 39 -10.25 -10.67 -1.72
CA GLY A 39 -8.93 -11.14 -1.32
C GLY A 39 -8.97 -11.99 -0.05
N LEU A 40 -9.71 -11.58 0.98
CA LEU A 40 -9.93 -12.35 2.20
C LEU A 40 -10.65 -13.67 1.92
N TRP A 41 -11.62 -13.67 1.01
CA TRP A 41 -12.33 -14.88 0.57
C TRP A 41 -11.39 -15.85 -0.15
N LEU A 42 -10.48 -15.34 -0.98
CA LEU A 42 -9.46 -16.14 -1.64
C LEU A 42 -8.44 -16.73 -0.64
N VAL A 43 -8.07 -15.96 0.39
CA VAL A 43 -7.26 -16.48 1.50
C VAL A 43 -8.02 -17.56 2.27
N ALA A 44 -9.30 -17.33 2.57
CA ALA A 44 -10.17 -18.32 3.22
C ALA A 44 -10.25 -19.66 2.47
N GLY A 45 -10.27 -19.61 1.13
CA GLY A 45 -10.25 -20.79 0.27
C GLY A 45 -8.88 -21.40 0.01
N SER A 46 -7.80 -20.86 0.60
CA SER A 46 -6.44 -21.32 0.38
C SER A 46 -6.02 -22.30 1.47
N ASP A 47 -5.28 -23.35 1.06
CA ASP A 47 -4.61 -24.26 1.98
C ASP A 47 -3.11 -23.92 2.01
N PRO A 48 -2.59 -23.46 3.17
CA PRO A 48 -1.17 -23.13 3.32
C PRO A 48 -0.27 -24.36 3.17
N GLY A 49 -0.77 -25.55 3.48
CA GLY A 49 -0.03 -26.81 3.33
C GLY A 49 0.15 -27.20 1.86
N ALA A 50 -0.83 -26.88 1.00
CA ALA A 50 -0.79 -27.21 -0.41
C ALA A 50 -0.04 -26.15 -1.23
N ASN A 51 -0.22 -24.85 -0.96
CA ASN A 51 0.38 -23.77 -1.75
C ASN A 51 0.53 -22.47 -0.97
N LEU A 52 1.59 -22.39 -0.16
CA LEU A 52 1.94 -21.22 0.62
C LEU A 52 2.17 -19.97 -0.25
N GLY A 53 2.78 -20.14 -1.44
CA GLY A 53 3.06 -19.01 -2.35
C GLY A 53 1.78 -18.33 -2.85
N ARG A 54 0.74 -19.10 -3.17
CA ARG A 54 -0.56 -18.56 -3.57
C ARG A 54 -1.24 -17.82 -2.44
N MET A 55 -1.21 -18.36 -1.23
CA MET A 55 -1.76 -17.70 -0.05
C MET A 55 -1.02 -16.38 0.24
N ALA A 56 0.32 -16.38 0.16
CA ALA A 56 1.14 -15.18 0.30
C ALA A 56 0.80 -14.11 -0.75
N LEU A 57 0.58 -14.51 -2.00
CA LEU A 57 0.16 -13.59 -3.07
C LEU A 57 -1.17 -12.90 -2.74
N PHE A 58 -2.17 -13.65 -2.26
CA PHE A 58 -3.45 -13.07 -1.86
C PHE A 58 -3.31 -12.16 -0.64
N ALA A 59 -2.47 -12.51 0.32
CA ALA A 59 -2.19 -11.66 1.48
C ALA A 59 -1.52 -10.34 1.07
N VAL A 60 -0.56 -10.37 0.15
CA VAL A 60 0.07 -9.16 -0.41
C VAL A 60 -0.95 -8.32 -1.19
N PHE A 61 -1.81 -8.95 -1.97
CA PHE A 61 -2.90 -8.26 -2.67
C PHE A 61 -3.83 -7.53 -1.69
N VAL A 62 -4.30 -8.21 -0.63
CA VAL A 62 -5.13 -7.60 0.42
C VAL A 62 -4.40 -6.43 1.08
N GLY A 63 -3.13 -6.60 1.44
CA GLY A 63 -2.31 -5.55 2.04
C GLY A 63 -2.17 -4.32 1.15
N PHE A 64 -1.92 -4.51 -0.14
CA PHE A 64 -1.83 -3.42 -1.11
C PHE A 64 -3.15 -2.65 -1.26
N VAL A 65 -4.27 -3.37 -1.41
CA VAL A 65 -5.60 -2.75 -1.54
C VAL A 65 -6.00 -2.05 -0.26
N SER A 66 -5.67 -2.62 0.92
CA SER A 66 -5.91 -2.00 2.23
C SER A 66 -5.15 -0.68 2.37
N ALA A 67 -3.86 -0.66 2.04
CA ALA A 67 -3.07 0.57 2.05
C ALA A 67 -3.63 1.63 1.09
N THR A 68 -4.12 1.21 -0.07
CA THR A 68 -4.79 2.10 -1.02
C THR A 68 -6.08 2.68 -0.42
N GLN A 69 -6.86 1.85 0.27
CA GLN A 69 -8.07 2.28 0.95
C GLN A 69 -7.78 3.32 2.02
N ASP A 70 -6.73 3.14 2.83
CA ASP A 70 -6.34 4.08 3.89
C ASP A 70 -6.08 5.48 3.32
N VAL A 71 -5.35 5.57 2.20
CA VAL A 71 -5.11 6.84 1.49
C VAL A 71 -6.42 7.50 1.05
N VAL A 72 -7.37 6.72 0.55
CA VAL A 72 -8.67 7.25 0.10
C VAL A 72 -9.52 7.72 1.27
N ILE A 73 -9.52 6.98 2.39
CA ILE A 73 -10.22 7.36 3.63
C ILE A 73 -9.67 8.67 4.20
N ASP A 74 -8.33 8.80 4.27
CA ASP A 74 -7.69 10.01 4.76
C ASP A 74 -8.02 11.22 3.90
N ALA A 75 -7.99 11.07 2.59
CA ALA A 75 -8.39 12.12 1.67
C ALA A 75 -9.87 12.51 1.83
N TRP A 76 -10.77 11.53 1.95
CA TRP A 76 -12.19 11.79 2.19
C TRP A 76 -12.43 12.52 3.51
N ARG A 77 -11.74 12.11 4.57
CA ARG A 77 -11.87 12.73 5.90
C ARG A 77 -11.51 14.20 5.89
N ILE A 78 -10.48 14.59 5.14
CA ILE A 78 -10.05 15.98 5.01
C ILE A 78 -11.08 16.79 4.20
N GLU A 79 -11.67 16.20 3.17
CA GLU A 79 -12.60 16.89 2.27
C GLU A 79 -14.02 17.02 2.83
N VAL A 80 -14.45 16.12 3.73
CA VAL A 80 -15.84 16.05 4.20
C VAL A 80 -16.12 16.97 5.38
N ALA A 81 -15.12 17.38 6.14
CA ALA A 81 -15.29 18.17 7.35
C ALA A 81 -14.53 19.48 7.34
N ASP A 82 -15.16 20.51 7.90
CA ASP A 82 -14.53 21.80 8.14
C ASP A 82 -13.31 21.67 9.07
N VAL A 83 -12.35 22.59 8.93
CA VAL A 83 -11.11 22.63 9.73
C VAL A 83 -11.39 22.56 11.24
N SER A 84 -12.46 23.21 11.71
CA SER A 84 -12.88 23.19 13.12
C SER A 84 -13.26 21.80 13.66
N LYS A 85 -13.68 20.89 12.79
CA LYS A 85 -14.13 19.53 13.13
C LYS A 85 -13.07 18.45 12.91
N GLN A 86 -11.93 18.78 12.29
CA GLN A 86 -10.87 17.84 11.96
C GLN A 86 -10.32 17.09 13.19
N GLY A 87 -10.20 17.77 14.33
CA GLY A 87 -9.74 17.17 15.58
C GLY A 87 -10.68 16.08 16.09
N VAL A 88 -11.99 16.34 16.09
CA VAL A 88 -13.01 15.37 16.50
C VAL A 88 -13.05 14.17 15.57
N MET A 89 -12.94 14.42 14.25
CA MET A 89 -12.90 13.33 13.26
C MET A 89 -11.65 12.48 13.40
N ALA A 90 -10.49 13.09 13.65
CA ALA A 90 -9.27 12.35 13.91
C ALA A 90 -9.38 11.47 15.17
N ALA A 91 -9.97 11.99 16.24
CA ALA A 91 -10.21 11.22 17.45
C ALA A 91 -11.18 10.05 17.22
N ALA A 92 -12.29 10.28 16.54
CA ALA A 92 -13.27 9.23 16.22
C ALA A 92 -12.64 8.12 15.32
N TYR A 93 -11.86 8.52 14.30
CA TYR A 93 -11.12 7.60 13.46
C TYR A 93 -10.15 6.73 14.27
N GLN A 94 -9.38 7.34 15.17
CA GLN A 94 -8.41 6.64 15.99
C GLN A 94 -9.07 5.64 16.96
N TRP A 95 -10.20 6.01 17.55
CA TRP A 95 -10.99 5.10 18.37
C TRP A 95 -11.52 3.93 17.57
N GLY A 96 -12.12 4.18 16.41
CA GLY A 96 -12.61 3.14 15.50
C GLY A 96 -11.49 2.19 15.07
N TYR A 97 -10.32 2.72 14.73
CA TYR A 97 -9.14 1.94 14.37
C TYR A 97 -8.69 1.02 15.52
N ARG A 98 -8.60 1.52 16.75
CA ARG A 98 -8.21 0.70 17.92
C ARG A 98 -9.20 -0.40 18.22
N LEU A 99 -10.51 -0.13 18.17
CA LEU A 99 -11.55 -1.14 18.34
C LEU A 99 -11.48 -2.20 17.24
N ALA A 100 -11.34 -1.78 16.00
CA ALA A 100 -11.19 -2.70 14.87
C ALA A 100 -9.94 -3.60 15.01
N MET A 101 -8.83 -3.05 15.51
CA MET A 101 -7.60 -3.79 15.73
C MET A 101 -7.76 -4.88 16.80
N ILE A 102 -8.50 -4.58 17.90
CA ILE A 102 -8.82 -5.58 18.92
C ILE A 102 -9.69 -6.69 18.33
N VAL A 103 -10.74 -6.34 17.60
CA VAL A 103 -11.64 -7.30 16.96
C VAL A 103 -10.90 -8.15 15.93
N ALA A 104 -10.11 -7.50 15.05
CA ALA A 104 -9.34 -8.19 14.03
C ALA A 104 -8.21 -9.08 14.59
N GLY A 105 -7.71 -8.79 15.78
CA GLY A 105 -6.74 -9.64 16.47
C GLY A 105 -7.39 -10.80 17.23
N ALA A 106 -8.45 -10.57 17.98
CA ALA A 106 -9.05 -11.56 18.85
C ALA A 106 -10.03 -12.50 18.13
N VAL A 107 -10.93 -11.97 17.31
CA VAL A 107 -12.00 -12.77 16.70
C VAL A 107 -11.48 -13.87 15.77
N PRO A 108 -10.52 -13.61 14.85
CA PRO A 108 -10.00 -14.67 14.00
C PRO A 108 -9.30 -15.78 14.77
N LEU A 109 -8.60 -15.47 15.87
CA LEU A 109 -7.92 -16.47 16.70
C LEU A 109 -8.94 -17.37 17.40
N LEU A 110 -9.98 -16.79 17.99
CA LEU A 110 -11.06 -17.55 18.62
C LEU A 110 -11.79 -18.44 17.59
N LEU A 111 -12.10 -17.89 16.42
CA LEU A 111 -12.76 -18.67 15.37
C LEU A 111 -11.85 -19.78 14.83
N ALA A 112 -10.54 -19.54 14.73
CA ALA A 112 -9.60 -20.55 14.28
C ALA A 112 -9.44 -21.68 15.31
N GLU A 113 -9.50 -21.37 16.61
CA GLU A 113 -9.42 -22.35 17.70
C GLU A 113 -10.66 -23.25 17.74
N PHE A 114 -11.87 -22.67 17.66
CA PHE A 114 -13.12 -23.43 17.77
C PHE A 114 -13.60 -24.06 16.47
N TYR A 115 -13.18 -23.54 15.31
CA TYR A 115 -13.62 -24.01 14.01
C TYR A 115 -12.44 -24.25 13.06
N SER A 116 -12.01 -23.23 12.30
CA SER A 116 -10.88 -23.32 11.38
C SER A 116 -10.44 -21.93 10.91
N TRP A 117 -9.22 -21.85 10.39
CA TRP A 117 -8.71 -20.62 9.75
C TRP A 117 -9.53 -20.19 8.54
N ASN A 118 -10.05 -21.13 7.76
CA ASN A 118 -10.90 -20.83 6.61
C ASN A 118 -12.18 -20.11 7.03
N ILE A 119 -12.83 -20.58 8.10
CA ILE A 119 -14.04 -19.94 8.67
C ILE A 119 -13.68 -18.57 9.25
N ALA A 120 -12.54 -18.45 9.94
CA ALA A 120 -12.08 -17.18 10.49
C ALA A 120 -11.95 -16.10 9.40
N TYR A 121 -11.25 -16.41 8.31
CA TYR A 121 -11.10 -15.47 7.19
C TYR A 121 -12.43 -15.20 6.46
N ALA A 122 -13.30 -16.19 6.31
CA ALA A 122 -14.62 -16.01 5.71
C ALA A 122 -15.50 -15.07 6.55
N VAL A 123 -15.46 -15.18 7.87
CA VAL A 123 -16.19 -14.28 8.79
C VAL A 123 -15.61 -12.86 8.70
N MET A 124 -14.27 -12.72 8.66
CA MET A 124 -13.65 -11.40 8.48
C MET A 124 -14.03 -10.76 7.13
N ALA A 125 -14.13 -11.56 6.06
CA ALA A 125 -14.63 -11.10 4.77
C ALA A 125 -16.10 -10.62 4.87
N ALA A 126 -16.95 -11.34 5.60
CA ALA A 126 -18.34 -10.95 5.81
C ALA A 126 -18.47 -9.65 6.64
N LEU A 127 -17.61 -9.45 7.64
CA LEU A 127 -17.58 -8.23 8.45
C LEU A 127 -17.21 -6.99 7.63
N MET A 128 -16.51 -7.13 6.50
CA MET A 128 -16.29 -6.02 5.56
C MET A 128 -17.60 -5.43 5.02
N GLY A 129 -18.69 -6.20 5.02
CA GLY A 129 -20.03 -5.71 4.66
C GLY A 129 -20.49 -4.54 5.55
N ILE A 130 -20.11 -4.52 6.82
CA ILE A 130 -20.37 -3.39 7.74
C ILE A 130 -19.65 -2.14 7.24
N GLY A 131 -18.38 -2.27 6.84
CA GLY A 131 -17.62 -1.18 6.26
C GLY A 131 -18.23 -0.65 4.95
N MET A 132 -18.72 -1.54 4.08
CA MET A 132 -19.40 -1.16 2.84
C MET A 132 -20.70 -0.38 3.13
N LEU A 133 -21.49 -0.82 4.10
CA LEU A 133 -22.70 -0.10 4.54
C LEU A 133 -22.36 1.28 5.10
N ALA A 134 -21.27 1.38 5.89
CA ALA A 134 -20.80 2.65 6.42
C ALA A 134 -20.38 3.62 5.30
N VAL A 135 -19.70 3.14 4.25
CA VAL A 135 -19.32 3.96 3.09
C VAL A 135 -20.56 4.45 2.32
N VAL A 136 -21.57 3.61 2.15
CA VAL A 136 -22.82 4.00 1.49
C VAL A 136 -23.59 5.03 2.31
N ALA A 137 -23.58 4.90 3.65
CA ALA A 137 -24.23 5.83 4.57
C ALA A 137 -23.45 7.13 4.81
N ALA A 138 -22.15 7.14 4.50
CA ALA A 138 -21.28 8.30 4.74
C ALA A 138 -21.71 9.53 3.92
N PRO A 139 -21.48 10.76 4.42
CA PRO A 139 -21.77 11.97 3.66
C PRO A 139 -20.89 12.08 2.41
N ARG A 140 -21.39 12.75 1.38
CA ARG A 140 -20.63 13.04 0.17
C ARG A 140 -19.56 14.08 0.48
N GLU A 141 -18.40 13.93 -0.15
CA GLU A 141 -17.37 14.95 -0.16
C GLU A 141 -17.89 16.25 -0.82
N ALA A 142 -17.43 17.39 -0.31
CA ALA A 142 -17.72 18.68 -0.92
C ALA A 142 -17.08 18.75 -2.32
N GLN A 143 -17.74 19.43 -3.27
CA GLN A 143 -17.17 19.69 -4.57
C GLN A 143 -16.02 20.70 -4.41
N HIS A 144 -14.81 20.23 -4.28
CA HIS A 144 -13.62 21.08 -4.25
C HIS A 144 -13.16 21.41 -5.67
N THR A 145 -12.83 22.69 -5.88
CA THR A 145 -12.07 23.11 -7.06
C THR A 145 -10.71 22.43 -7.01
N ILE A 146 -10.47 21.54 -7.96
CA ILE A 146 -9.24 20.77 -8.03
C ILE A 146 -8.12 21.74 -8.40
N ARG A 147 -7.11 21.84 -7.55
CA ARG A 147 -5.83 22.42 -7.94
C ARG A 147 -5.23 21.50 -8.99
N THR A 148 -5.31 21.91 -10.25
CA THR A 148 -4.57 21.23 -11.33
C THR A 148 -3.10 21.53 -11.15
N ILE A 149 -2.31 20.49 -10.88
CA ILE A 149 -0.86 20.62 -10.97
C ILE A 149 -0.55 20.88 -12.44
N HIS A 150 -0.12 22.09 -12.76
CA HIS A 150 0.20 22.49 -14.13
C HIS A 150 1.53 21.83 -14.55
N ALA A 151 1.44 20.58 -14.95
CA ALA A 151 2.55 19.85 -15.59
C ALA A 151 2.70 20.18 -17.08
N GLU A 152 1.84 21.08 -17.61
CA GLU A 152 1.74 21.36 -19.04
C GLU A 152 2.97 22.04 -19.63
N ASN A 153 3.79 22.69 -18.79
CA ASN A 153 5.00 23.40 -19.22
C ASN A 153 6.29 22.57 -19.06
N LEU A 154 6.19 21.27 -18.80
CA LEU A 154 7.34 20.40 -18.67
C LEU A 154 7.73 19.84 -20.03
N HIS A 155 8.81 20.36 -20.59
CA HIS A 155 9.35 19.98 -21.89
C HIS A 155 10.34 18.81 -21.83
N ALA A 156 10.25 17.94 -20.81
CA ALA A 156 11.12 16.78 -20.74
C ALA A 156 10.72 15.74 -21.81
N PRO A 157 11.67 15.23 -22.61
CA PRO A 157 11.41 14.16 -23.56
C PRO A 157 10.84 12.92 -22.83
N ARG A 158 9.88 12.23 -23.46
CA ARG A 158 9.27 11.01 -22.88
C ARG A 158 10.28 9.96 -22.41
N ILE A 159 11.42 9.89 -23.12
CA ILE A 159 12.49 8.94 -22.77
C ILE A 159 13.11 9.26 -21.39
N VAL A 160 13.23 10.54 -21.04
CA VAL A 160 13.74 11.00 -19.74
C VAL A 160 12.73 10.69 -18.63
N GLU A 161 11.44 10.85 -18.89
CA GLU A 161 10.38 10.48 -17.95
C GLU A 161 10.37 8.97 -17.68
N ILE A 162 10.48 8.14 -18.74
CA ILE A 162 10.56 6.68 -18.61
C ILE A 162 11.81 6.28 -17.83
N ALA A 163 12.95 6.88 -18.16
CA ALA A 163 14.22 6.61 -17.47
C ALA A 163 14.12 6.96 -15.97
N GLU A 164 13.52 8.10 -15.62
CA GLU A 164 13.30 8.51 -14.24
C GLU A 164 12.37 7.54 -13.50
N TRP A 165 11.24 7.17 -14.09
CA TRP A 165 10.33 6.19 -13.47
C TRP A 165 11.01 4.85 -13.27
N THR A 166 11.76 4.38 -14.27
CA THR A 166 12.50 3.11 -14.19
C THR A 166 13.56 3.17 -13.08
N ALA A 167 14.34 4.25 -13.01
CA ALA A 167 15.33 4.43 -11.96
C ALA A 167 14.69 4.44 -10.56
N ARG A 168 13.58 5.17 -10.38
CA ARG A 168 12.85 5.21 -9.10
C ARG A 168 12.33 3.84 -8.70
N LEU A 169 11.72 3.10 -9.64
CA LEU A 169 11.20 1.77 -9.38
C LEU A 169 12.33 0.79 -9.01
N LEU A 170 13.48 0.86 -9.67
CA LEU A 170 14.64 0.03 -9.34
C LEU A 170 15.19 0.35 -7.95
N VAL A 171 15.30 1.63 -7.60
CA VAL A 171 15.77 2.05 -6.28
C VAL A 171 14.77 1.64 -5.19
N LEU A 172 13.46 1.79 -5.43
CA LEU A 172 12.41 1.33 -4.51
C LEU A 172 12.43 -0.19 -4.36
N ALA A 173 12.62 -0.94 -5.45
CA ALA A 173 12.73 -2.40 -5.41
C ALA A 173 13.96 -2.85 -4.61
N LEU A 174 15.11 -2.16 -4.79
CA LEU A 174 16.31 -2.40 -3.98
C LEU A 174 16.05 -2.12 -2.49
N GLY A 175 15.44 -0.98 -2.17
CA GLY A 175 15.08 -0.64 -0.80
C GLY A 175 14.13 -1.66 -0.18
N ALA A 176 13.11 -2.10 -0.91
CA ALA A 176 12.18 -3.14 -0.48
C ALA A 176 12.86 -4.51 -0.29
N LEU A 177 13.81 -4.87 -1.17
CA LEU A 177 14.59 -6.10 -1.04
C LEU A 177 15.46 -6.08 0.21
N LEU A 178 16.17 -4.98 0.49
CA LEU A 178 16.98 -4.80 1.68
C LEU A 178 16.12 -4.84 2.95
N LEU A 179 15.05 -4.05 2.98
CA LEU A 179 14.13 -4.00 4.11
C LEU A 179 13.49 -5.36 4.38
N GLY A 180 12.99 -6.01 3.35
CA GLY A 180 12.36 -7.33 3.43
C GLY A 180 13.33 -8.42 3.86
N SER A 181 14.56 -8.42 3.36
CA SER A 181 15.60 -9.37 3.76
C SER A 181 15.96 -9.24 5.23
N GLY A 182 16.04 -8.01 5.75
CA GLY A 182 16.32 -7.77 7.17
C GLY A 182 15.16 -8.18 8.07
N LEU A 183 13.92 -7.79 7.73
CA LEU A 183 12.72 -8.10 8.52
C LEU A 183 12.37 -9.59 8.51
N ALA A 184 12.52 -10.26 7.37
CA ALA A 184 12.25 -11.69 7.25
C ALA A 184 13.41 -12.58 7.74
N ALA A 185 14.52 -11.99 8.13
CA ALA A 185 15.78 -12.69 8.44
C ALA A 185 16.23 -13.66 7.33
N ASN A 186 15.92 -13.33 6.06
CA ASN A 186 16.12 -14.20 4.91
C ASN A 186 16.67 -13.41 3.71
N VAL A 187 17.80 -13.82 3.19
CA VAL A 187 18.51 -13.20 2.04
C VAL A 187 18.57 -14.09 0.80
N THR A 188 17.82 -15.19 0.77
CA THR A 188 17.87 -16.13 -0.35
C THR A 188 17.52 -15.46 -1.68
N THR A 189 16.54 -14.55 -1.68
CA THR A 189 16.15 -13.79 -2.88
C THR A 189 17.28 -12.85 -3.33
N ALA A 190 17.89 -12.12 -2.41
CA ALA A 190 19.00 -11.23 -2.72
C ALA A 190 20.24 -12.02 -3.22
N ALA A 191 20.58 -13.13 -2.57
CA ALA A 191 21.66 -14.02 -3.01
C ALA A 191 21.38 -14.62 -4.39
N GLY A 192 20.14 -15.04 -4.66
CA GLY A 192 19.74 -15.56 -5.98
C GLY A 192 19.84 -14.51 -7.08
N LEU A 193 19.49 -13.25 -6.80
CA LEU A 193 19.68 -12.14 -7.74
C LEU A 193 21.17 -11.88 -8.02
N LEU A 194 22.03 -11.94 -7.00
CA LEU A 194 23.47 -11.80 -7.18
C LEU A 194 24.03 -12.94 -8.06
N SER A 195 23.61 -14.18 -7.84
CA SER A 195 23.98 -15.31 -8.68
C SER A 195 23.50 -15.15 -10.12
N ALA A 196 22.27 -14.67 -10.34
CA ALA A 196 21.75 -14.39 -11.67
C ALA A 196 22.55 -13.31 -12.43
N LEU A 197 23.23 -12.42 -11.68
CA LEU A 197 24.15 -11.41 -12.22
C LEU A 197 25.60 -11.92 -12.38
N GLY A 198 25.85 -13.21 -12.14
CA GLY A 198 27.19 -13.80 -12.21
C GLY A 198 28.08 -13.49 -11.00
N LEU A 199 27.49 -13.06 -9.88
CA LEU A 199 28.18 -12.71 -8.64
C LEU A 199 27.98 -13.80 -7.57
N ASP A 200 28.25 -15.05 -7.91
CA ASP A 200 28.01 -16.22 -7.05
C ASP A 200 28.78 -16.14 -5.72
N THR A 201 30.02 -15.69 -5.76
CA THR A 201 30.85 -15.52 -4.56
C THR A 201 30.24 -14.50 -3.58
N ALA A 202 29.69 -13.41 -4.09
CA ALA A 202 29.01 -12.39 -3.28
C ALA A 202 27.69 -12.93 -2.71
N GLY A 203 26.93 -13.70 -3.50
CA GLY A 203 25.71 -14.38 -3.05
C GLY A 203 25.98 -15.38 -1.92
N ALA A 204 27.03 -16.20 -2.06
CA ALA A 204 27.47 -17.15 -1.04
C ALA A 204 27.96 -16.43 0.24
N ALA A 205 28.74 -15.36 0.11
CA ALA A 205 29.19 -14.55 1.23
C ALA A 205 28.02 -13.90 2.00
N LEU A 206 27.02 -13.41 1.28
CA LEU A 206 25.82 -12.85 1.87
C LEU A 206 25.04 -13.89 2.68
N LEU A 207 24.86 -15.09 2.14
CA LEU A 207 24.21 -16.21 2.85
C LEU A 207 24.99 -16.63 4.09
N ALA A 208 26.34 -16.66 4.02
CA ALA A 208 27.20 -16.96 5.15
C ALA A 208 27.10 -15.90 6.26
N ALA A 209 27.07 -14.62 5.88
CA ALA A 209 26.89 -13.52 6.83
C ALA A 209 25.58 -13.62 7.62
N TRP A 210 24.48 -13.98 6.96
CA TRP A 210 23.17 -14.18 7.62
C TRP A 210 23.06 -15.41 8.51
N ARG A 211 24.05 -16.32 8.44
CA ARG A 211 24.15 -17.50 9.31
C ARG A 211 25.22 -17.38 10.40
N SER A 212 25.93 -16.26 10.41
CA SER A 212 26.99 -15.99 11.40
C SER A 212 26.41 -15.50 12.74
N ASP A 213 27.25 -15.47 13.78
CA ASP A 213 26.88 -14.89 15.08
C ASP A 213 26.55 -13.40 15.01
N TRP A 214 26.91 -12.73 13.92
CA TRP A 214 26.62 -11.33 13.65
C TRP A 214 25.35 -11.12 12.83
N ALA A 215 24.55 -12.17 12.57
CA ALA A 215 23.36 -12.12 11.71
C ALA A 215 22.38 -11.00 12.10
N VAL A 216 22.14 -10.80 13.39
CA VAL A 216 21.23 -9.76 13.90
C VAL A 216 21.68 -8.35 13.47
N TRP A 217 22.99 -8.10 13.52
CA TRP A 217 23.53 -6.80 13.10
C TRP A 217 23.40 -6.59 11.59
N TYR A 218 23.64 -7.62 10.78
CA TYR A 218 23.42 -7.56 9.33
C TYR A 218 21.96 -7.32 8.99
N GLN A 219 21.02 -7.94 9.72
CA GLN A 219 19.58 -7.70 9.57
C GLN A 219 19.22 -6.25 9.92
N LEU A 220 19.69 -5.71 11.04
CA LEU A 220 19.47 -4.32 11.45
C LEU A 220 20.03 -3.33 10.42
N VAL A 221 21.24 -3.56 9.92
CA VAL A 221 21.85 -2.74 8.88
C VAL A 221 21.04 -2.83 7.59
N SER A 222 20.55 -4.00 7.22
CA SER A 222 19.71 -4.19 6.03
C SER A 222 18.38 -3.46 6.14
N VAL A 223 17.71 -3.51 7.32
CA VAL A 223 16.47 -2.77 7.59
C VAL A 223 16.68 -1.27 7.49
N THR A 224 17.70 -0.76 8.18
CA THR A 224 17.99 0.69 8.20
C THR A 224 18.44 1.20 6.84
N ALA A 225 19.26 0.45 6.12
CA ALA A 225 19.69 0.78 4.77
C ALA A 225 18.51 0.74 3.79
N GLY A 226 17.68 -0.30 3.86
CA GLY A 226 16.47 -0.41 3.03
C GLY A 226 15.50 0.74 3.24
N PHE A 227 15.25 1.13 4.49
CA PHE A 227 14.44 2.30 4.82
C PHE A 227 15.08 3.59 4.28
N GLY A 228 16.39 3.78 4.49
CA GLY A 228 17.13 4.94 3.99
C GLY A 228 17.08 5.06 2.47
N VAL A 229 17.23 3.95 1.75
CA VAL A 229 17.12 3.90 0.27
C VAL A 229 15.72 4.29 -0.19
N ILE A 230 14.66 3.81 0.45
CA ILE A 230 13.28 4.19 0.13
C ILE A 230 13.06 5.68 0.37
N VAL A 231 13.52 6.22 1.50
CA VAL A 231 13.44 7.65 1.82
C VAL A 231 14.20 8.48 0.78
N ILE A 232 15.42 8.09 0.41
CA ILE A 232 16.19 8.78 -0.62
C ILE A 232 15.47 8.74 -1.97
N ALA A 233 14.92 7.60 -2.38
CA ALA A 233 14.20 7.46 -3.62
C ALA A 233 12.96 8.37 -3.70
N THR A 234 12.34 8.67 -2.57
CA THR A 234 11.16 9.55 -2.48
C THR A 234 11.53 11.01 -2.32
N LEU A 235 12.56 11.34 -1.52
CA LEU A 235 12.90 12.72 -1.15
C LEU A 235 13.98 13.35 -2.05
N ALA A 236 14.89 12.58 -2.63
CA ALA A 236 16.11 13.10 -3.23
C ALA A 236 15.96 13.77 -4.60
N ILE A 237 14.73 13.98 -5.11
CA ILE A 237 14.54 14.54 -6.46
C ILE A 237 13.53 15.69 -6.50
N PRO A 238 13.61 16.70 -5.63
CA PRO A 238 12.76 17.89 -5.75
C PRO A 238 13.14 18.81 -6.92
N GLY A 239 14.29 18.58 -7.58
CA GLY A 239 14.82 19.46 -8.62
C GLY A 239 14.64 18.99 -10.06
N VAL A 240 14.11 17.79 -10.29
CA VAL A 240 13.92 17.28 -11.66
C VAL A 240 12.61 17.81 -12.23
N ARG A 241 12.71 18.57 -13.30
CA ARG A 241 11.56 19.12 -14.04
C ARG A 241 10.91 18.07 -14.96
N THR A 242 10.71 16.86 -14.47
CA THR A 242 9.94 15.82 -15.14
C THR A 242 8.58 15.71 -14.47
N ARG A 243 7.58 15.14 -15.17
CA ARG A 243 6.25 14.95 -14.59
C ARG A 243 6.27 14.15 -13.29
N PRO A 244 7.02 13.01 -13.18
CA PRO A 244 7.16 12.29 -11.92
C PRO A 244 7.72 13.15 -10.79
N GLY A 245 8.79 13.91 -11.07
CA GLY A 245 9.42 14.80 -10.09
C GLY A 245 8.49 15.89 -9.57
N VAL A 246 7.68 16.48 -10.47
CA VAL A 246 6.67 17.50 -10.09
C VAL A 246 5.55 16.90 -9.25
N TYR A 247 5.04 15.72 -9.61
CA TYR A 247 3.99 15.06 -8.85
C TYR A 247 4.46 14.63 -7.46
N LEU A 248 5.68 14.11 -7.34
CA LEU A 248 6.26 13.76 -6.06
C LEU A 248 6.58 14.99 -5.21
N GLY A 249 7.12 16.05 -5.83
CA GLY A 249 7.39 17.31 -5.14
C GLY A 249 6.12 17.95 -4.60
N ALA A 250 5.03 17.94 -5.37
CA ALA A 250 3.73 18.44 -4.92
C ALA A 250 3.11 17.57 -3.82
N ALA A 251 3.33 16.26 -3.84
CA ALA A 251 2.82 15.34 -2.82
C ALA A 251 3.59 15.45 -1.48
N LEU A 252 4.84 15.93 -1.51
CA LEU A 252 5.70 16.07 -0.34
C LEU A 252 5.76 17.50 0.21
N GLY A 253 5.32 18.50 -0.59
CA GLY A 253 5.40 19.93 -0.25
C GLY A 253 4.08 20.54 0.24
N ASP A 254 2.98 19.79 0.20
CA ASP A 254 1.67 20.12 0.77
C ASP A 254 1.43 19.29 2.06
#